data_6f17884b121a4f57728b709f30b2881f
#
_entry.id   6f17884b121a4f57728b709f30b2881f
#
_cell.length_a   1.000
_cell.length_b   1.000
_cell.length_c   1.000
_cell.angle_alpha   90.00
_cell.angle_beta   90.00
_cell.angle_gamma   90.00
#
_symmetry.space_group_name_H-M   'P 1'
#
loop_
_entity.id
_entity.type
_entity.pdbx_description
1 polymer ?
#
loop_
_entity_poly.entity_id
_entity_poly.type
_entity_poly.pdbx_seq_one_letter_code
_entity_poly.pdbx_strand_id
1 'polypeptide(L)'
;MEYMSQEGYDKIVAELHELETVELPRVKDAISEARDKGDLSENFEYHAAKREQSRLLGRIRFKQRVLEHARVIDKSKLGSERVGLLSQVEMTNLGNNATMTYTIVSPHEANLREGKISIKSPIGQALLGKKTGDTVEVHVPAGVLKLRIESIKL
;
A
#
# COMPACT_ATOMS: atom_id res chain seq x y z
N MET A 1 3.14 2.54 14.79
CA MET A 1 4.26 3.10 14.00
C MET A 1 4.56 2.16 12.85
N GLU A 2 4.56 2.68 11.63
CA GLU A 2 4.80 1.87 10.45
C GLU A 2 5.97 2.47 9.65
N TYR A 3 6.88 1.60 9.23
CA TYR A 3 8.00 2.01 8.38
C TYR A 3 7.58 1.98 6.92
N MET A 4 8.03 2.96 6.16
CA MET A 4 7.78 3.02 4.72
C MET A 4 8.94 3.71 4.00
N SER A 5 8.97 3.56 2.66
CA SER A 5 9.94 4.25 1.83
C SER A 5 9.60 5.74 1.73
N GLN A 6 10.59 6.54 1.35
CA GLN A 6 10.36 7.96 1.06
C GLN A 6 9.36 8.12 -0.10
N GLU A 7 9.49 7.27 -1.13
CA GLU A 7 8.56 7.30 -2.28
C GLU A 7 7.12 7.03 -1.85
N GLY A 8 6.90 6.04 -0.98
CA GLY A 8 5.58 5.73 -0.47
C GLY A 8 5.00 6.85 0.37
N TYR A 9 5.82 7.45 1.21
CA TYR A 9 5.42 8.60 2.02
C TYR A 9 5.01 9.78 1.13
N ASP A 10 5.85 10.14 0.16
CA ASP A 10 5.60 11.25 -0.75
C ASP A 10 4.34 11.02 -1.60
N LYS A 11 4.07 9.79 -2.00
CA LYS A 11 2.87 9.42 -2.73
C LYS A 11 1.62 9.68 -1.90
N ILE A 12 1.63 9.31 -0.62
CA ILE A 12 0.49 9.54 0.28
C ILE A 12 0.29 11.04 0.50
N VAL A 13 1.37 11.79 0.67
CA VAL A 13 1.30 13.26 0.79
C VAL A 13 0.63 13.86 -0.45
N ALA A 14 1.04 13.43 -1.65
CA ALA A 14 0.47 13.92 -2.90
C ALA A 14 -1.01 13.54 -3.05
N GLU A 15 -1.37 12.31 -2.70
CA GLU A 15 -2.77 11.86 -2.74
C GLU A 15 -3.65 12.66 -1.77
N LEU A 16 -3.15 12.90 -0.56
CA LEU A 16 -3.85 13.70 0.44
C LEU A 16 -4.05 15.13 -0.03
N HIS A 17 -3.02 15.73 -0.63
CA HIS A 17 -3.10 17.07 -1.19
C HIS A 17 -4.18 17.17 -2.27
N GLU A 18 -4.24 16.20 -3.18
CA GLU A 18 -5.26 16.10 -4.23
C GLU A 18 -6.66 16.02 -3.63
N LEU A 19 -6.85 15.17 -2.62
CA LEU A 19 -8.15 15.02 -1.95
C LEU A 19 -8.60 16.31 -1.28
N GLU A 20 -7.69 17.03 -0.64
CA GLU A 20 -8.02 18.25 0.09
C GLU A 20 -8.21 19.47 -0.83
N THR A 21 -7.44 19.58 -1.91
CA THR A 21 -7.41 20.79 -2.74
C THR A 21 -8.23 20.67 -4.02
N VAL A 22 -8.51 19.48 -4.50
CA VAL A 22 -9.28 19.24 -5.73
C VAL A 22 -10.61 18.57 -5.43
N GLU A 23 -10.57 17.38 -4.81
CA GLU A 23 -11.78 16.57 -4.60
C GLU A 23 -12.74 17.19 -3.58
N LEU A 24 -12.23 17.67 -2.45
CA LEU A 24 -13.09 18.25 -1.41
C LEU A 24 -13.82 19.50 -1.87
N PRO A 25 -13.16 20.48 -2.52
CA PRO A 25 -13.87 21.62 -3.08
C PRO A 25 -14.92 21.23 -4.13
N ARG A 26 -14.61 20.25 -4.99
CA ARG A 26 -15.56 19.75 -6.00
C ARG A 26 -16.84 19.20 -5.35
N VAL A 27 -16.68 18.41 -4.29
CA VAL A 27 -17.84 17.85 -3.58
C VAL A 27 -18.63 18.94 -2.84
N LYS A 28 -17.95 19.93 -2.26
CA LYS A 28 -18.61 21.07 -1.62
C LYS A 28 -19.46 21.85 -2.63
N ASP A 29 -18.95 22.07 -3.85
CA ASP A 29 -19.70 22.73 -4.92
C ASP A 29 -20.90 21.88 -5.35
N ALA A 30 -20.75 20.57 -5.46
CA ALA A 30 -21.83 19.66 -5.79
C ALA A 30 -22.97 19.71 -4.75
N ILE A 31 -22.61 19.79 -3.45
CA ILE A 31 -23.59 19.96 -2.38
C ILE A 31 -24.34 21.28 -2.51
N SER A 32 -23.62 22.36 -2.77
CA SER A 32 -24.20 23.70 -2.93
C SER A 32 -25.16 23.73 -4.12
N GLU A 33 -24.75 23.22 -5.27
CA GLU A 33 -25.60 23.13 -6.47
C GLU A 33 -26.87 22.29 -6.22
N ALA A 34 -26.72 21.14 -5.58
CA ALA A 34 -27.85 20.27 -5.27
C ALA A 34 -28.83 20.95 -4.29
N ARG A 35 -28.31 21.65 -3.30
CA ARG A 35 -29.13 22.40 -2.33
C ARG A 35 -29.97 23.45 -3.03
N ASP A 36 -29.43 24.13 -4.02
CA ASP A 36 -30.11 25.19 -4.76
C ASP A 36 -31.27 24.66 -5.63
N LYS A 37 -31.32 23.35 -5.89
CA LYS A 37 -32.36 22.75 -6.73
C LYS A 37 -33.68 22.44 -5.99
N GLY A 38 -33.75 22.64 -4.67
CA GLY A 38 -35.02 22.52 -3.97
C GLY A 38 -35.03 21.78 -2.65
N ASP A 39 -36.13 21.07 -2.34
CA ASP A 39 -36.39 20.43 -1.06
C ASP A 39 -35.32 19.39 -0.70
N LEU A 40 -34.63 19.63 0.42
CA LEU A 40 -33.53 18.80 0.87
C LEU A 40 -33.97 17.39 1.31
N SER A 41 -35.19 17.24 1.81
CA SER A 41 -35.69 15.94 2.30
C SER A 41 -35.89 14.91 1.19
N GLU A 42 -36.19 15.36 -0.04
CA GLU A 42 -36.48 14.52 -1.20
C GLU A 42 -35.42 14.69 -2.31
N ASN A 43 -34.35 15.44 -2.05
CA ASN A 43 -33.34 15.76 -3.03
C ASN A 43 -32.26 14.68 -3.06
N PHE A 44 -32.37 13.73 -3.99
CA PHE A 44 -31.41 12.62 -4.14
C PHE A 44 -30.01 13.10 -4.49
N GLU A 45 -29.87 14.16 -5.27
CA GLU A 45 -28.56 14.73 -5.62
C GLU A 45 -27.86 15.27 -4.37
N TYR A 46 -28.61 15.96 -3.51
CA TYR A 46 -28.08 16.47 -2.24
C TYR A 46 -27.62 15.34 -1.33
N HIS A 47 -28.44 14.30 -1.16
CA HIS A 47 -28.09 13.16 -0.31
C HIS A 47 -26.89 12.38 -0.87
N ALA A 48 -26.82 12.20 -2.17
CA ALA A 48 -25.69 11.55 -2.83
C ALA A 48 -24.40 12.33 -2.62
N ALA A 49 -24.45 13.66 -2.77
CA ALA A 49 -23.29 14.54 -2.56
C ALA A 49 -22.83 14.53 -1.10
N LYS A 50 -23.76 14.48 -0.15
CA LYS A 50 -23.44 14.38 1.28
C LYS A 50 -22.78 13.05 1.61
N ARG A 51 -23.24 11.94 1.03
CA ARG A 51 -22.59 10.64 1.19
C ARG A 51 -21.19 10.62 0.62
N GLU A 52 -21.01 11.21 -0.55
CA GLU A 52 -19.68 11.34 -1.17
C GLU A 52 -18.73 12.14 -0.27
N GLN A 53 -19.22 13.24 0.31
CA GLN A 53 -18.44 14.05 1.25
C GLN A 53 -17.99 13.22 2.45
N SER A 54 -18.88 12.42 3.04
CA SER A 54 -18.54 11.58 4.19
C SER A 54 -17.47 10.56 3.87
N ARG A 55 -17.55 9.92 2.69
CA ARG A 55 -16.53 8.96 2.23
C ARG A 55 -15.18 9.66 2.01
N LEU A 56 -15.22 10.82 1.39
CA LEU A 56 -14.01 11.60 1.09
C LEU A 56 -13.31 12.05 2.37
N LEU A 57 -14.06 12.58 3.34
CA LEU A 57 -13.51 12.98 4.63
C LEU A 57 -12.93 11.78 5.39
N GLY A 58 -13.55 10.61 5.28
CA GLY A 58 -13.02 9.37 5.85
C GLY A 58 -11.68 8.98 5.23
N ARG A 59 -11.55 9.08 3.91
CA ARG A 59 -10.30 8.81 3.20
C ARG A 59 -9.21 9.80 3.61
N ILE A 60 -9.55 11.08 3.72
CA ILE A 60 -8.63 12.12 4.15
C ILE A 60 -8.11 11.81 5.56
N ARG A 61 -9.01 11.54 6.51
CA ARG A 61 -8.62 11.21 7.88
C ARG A 61 -7.75 9.97 7.96
N PHE A 62 -8.05 8.94 7.16
CA PHE A 62 -7.25 7.73 7.12
C PHE A 62 -5.81 8.03 6.65
N LYS A 63 -5.65 8.79 5.56
CA LYS A 63 -4.33 9.15 5.04
C LYS A 63 -3.55 10.02 6.02
N GLN A 64 -4.22 10.95 6.68
CA GLN A 64 -3.61 11.78 7.74
C GLN A 64 -3.06 10.90 8.86
N ARG A 65 -3.83 9.90 9.33
CA ARG A 65 -3.36 8.99 10.36
C ARG A 65 -2.18 8.15 9.91
N VAL A 66 -2.18 7.69 8.66
CA VAL A 66 -1.06 6.93 8.11
C VAL A 66 0.22 7.78 8.18
N LEU A 67 0.15 9.04 7.75
CA LEU A 67 1.30 9.95 7.78
C LEU A 67 1.77 10.26 9.20
N GLU A 68 0.85 10.41 10.16
CA GLU A 68 1.20 10.67 11.56
C GLU A 68 2.01 9.52 12.17
N HIS A 69 1.69 8.29 11.80
CA HIS A 69 2.33 7.09 12.36
C HIS A 69 3.45 6.54 11.49
N ALA A 70 3.71 7.17 10.34
CA ALA A 70 4.72 6.72 9.41
C ALA A 70 6.13 7.07 9.87
N ARG A 71 7.07 6.15 9.59
CA ARG A 71 8.50 6.38 9.72
C ARG A 71 9.15 6.10 8.38
N VAL A 72 9.83 7.09 7.83
CA VAL A 72 10.54 6.91 6.56
C VAL A 72 11.87 6.23 6.82
N ILE A 73 12.15 5.19 6.03
CA ILE A 73 13.38 4.42 6.16
C ILE A 73 14.48 5.09 5.36
N ASP A 74 15.65 5.20 6.00
CA ASP A 74 16.86 5.63 5.32
C ASP A 74 17.50 4.41 4.65
N LYS A 75 17.33 4.31 3.32
CA LYS A 75 17.86 3.21 2.51
C LYS A 75 19.36 3.03 2.65
N SER A 76 20.10 4.11 2.89
CA SER A 76 21.57 4.05 3.02
C SER A 76 22.02 3.23 4.21
N LYS A 77 21.14 2.99 5.19
CA LYS A 77 21.42 2.21 6.40
C LYS A 77 21.03 0.76 6.30
N LEU A 78 20.40 0.36 5.17
CA LEU A 78 19.93 -1.01 4.96
C LEU A 78 21.03 -1.86 4.31
N GLY A 79 21.08 -3.13 4.71
CA GLY A 79 21.97 -4.12 4.10
C GLY A 79 21.21 -5.08 3.18
N SER A 80 21.97 -5.85 2.40
CA SER A 80 21.42 -6.88 1.52
C SER A 80 21.78 -8.31 1.95
N GLU A 81 22.28 -8.50 3.16
CA GLU A 81 22.63 -9.81 3.69
C GLU A 81 21.39 -10.65 4.03
N ARG A 82 20.37 -9.99 4.56
CA ARG A 82 19.12 -10.63 4.95
C ARG A 82 17.96 -9.87 4.35
N VAL A 83 16.88 -10.59 4.08
CA VAL A 83 15.64 -9.98 3.60
C VAL A 83 15.03 -9.10 4.70
N GLY A 84 14.76 -7.87 4.36
CA GLY A 84 14.11 -6.91 5.23
C GLY A 84 13.18 -6.01 4.44
N LEU A 85 12.65 -4.98 5.09
CA LEU A 85 11.81 -4.00 4.42
C LEU A 85 12.62 -3.30 3.32
N LEU A 86 12.02 -3.11 2.16
CA LEU A 86 12.58 -2.56 0.92
C LEU A 86 13.58 -3.48 0.19
N SER A 87 13.83 -4.69 0.70
CA SER A 87 14.62 -5.68 -0.03
C SER A 87 13.90 -6.11 -1.30
N GLN A 88 14.62 -6.13 -2.41
CA GLN A 88 14.17 -6.75 -3.66
C GLN A 88 14.73 -8.16 -3.70
N VAL A 89 13.86 -9.16 -3.71
CA VAL A 89 14.22 -10.57 -3.59
C VAL A 89 13.88 -11.28 -4.90
N GLU A 90 14.88 -11.84 -5.53
CA GLU A 90 14.69 -12.77 -6.65
C GLU A 90 14.65 -14.19 -6.08
N MET A 91 13.63 -14.95 -6.45
CA MET A 91 13.42 -16.29 -5.93
C MET A 91 12.92 -17.23 -7.02
N THR A 92 13.19 -18.52 -6.83
CA THR A 92 12.73 -19.58 -7.73
C THR A 92 11.70 -20.43 -7.02
N ASN A 93 10.57 -20.66 -7.66
CA ASN A 93 9.57 -21.61 -7.21
C ASN A 93 10.05 -23.02 -7.58
N LEU A 94 10.41 -23.80 -6.57
CA LEU A 94 10.98 -25.13 -6.78
C LEU A 94 9.97 -26.16 -7.33
N GLY A 95 8.67 -25.85 -7.27
CA GLY A 95 7.63 -26.72 -7.82
C GLY A 95 7.53 -26.68 -9.34
N ASN A 96 7.82 -25.51 -9.95
CA ASN A 96 7.70 -25.34 -11.40
C ASN A 96 8.92 -24.65 -12.06
N ASN A 97 9.95 -24.38 -11.27
CA ASN A 97 11.19 -23.70 -11.71
C ASN A 97 10.96 -22.27 -12.23
N ALA A 98 9.82 -21.65 -11.95
CA ALA A 98 9.56 -20.28 -12.32
C ALA A 98 10.32 -19.32 -11.42
N THR A 99 10.89 -18.27 -12.00
CA THR A 99 11.59 -17.21 -11.28
C THR A 99 10.65 -16.04 -11.07
N MET A 100 10.69 -15.42 -9.90
CA MET A 100 9.90 -14.25 -9.60
C MET A 100 10.73 -13.26 -8.77
N THR A 101 10.42 -11.99 -8.90
CA THR A 101 11.11 -10.92 -8.16
C THR A 101 10.08 -10.06 -7.48
N TYR A 102 10.23 -9.92 -6.15
CA TYR A 102 9.35 -9.08 -5.34
C TYR A 102 10.15 -8.14 -4.46
N THR A 103 9.59 -6.95 -4.25
CA THR A 103 10.10 -6.00 -3.25
C THR A 103 9.21 -6.05 -2.02
N ILE A 104 9.80 -6.20 -0.84
CA ILE A 104 9.07 -6.23 0.43
C ILE A 104 8.79 -4.79 0.86
N VAL A 105 7.53 -4.44 1.03
CA VAL A 105 7.11 -3.08 1.35
C VAL A 105 6.11 -3.07 2.51
N SER A 106 5.83 -1.88 3.04
CA SER A 106 4.76 -1.71 4.02
C SER A 106 3.41 -2.04 3.37
N PRO A 107 2.37 -2.41 4.17
CA PRO A 107 1.06 -2.72 3.61
C PRO A 107 0.48 -1.61 2.73
N HIS A 108 0.76 -0.35 3.04
CA HIS A 108 0.25 0.80 2.28
C HIS A 108 0.90 0.96 0.91
N GLU A 109 2.06 0.36 0.70
CA GLU A 109 2.80 0.42 -0.57
C GLU A 109 2.63 -0.82 -1.44
N ALA A 110 1.93 -1.85 -0.94
CA ALA A 110 1.78 -3.12 -1.65
C ALA A 110 1.07 -2.94 -2.99
N ASN A 111 1.66 -3.50 -4.04
CA ASN A 111 1.10 -3.47 -5.39
C ASN A 111 1.68 -4.64 -6.19
N LEU A 112 0.91 -5.71 -6.33
CA LEU A 112 1.36 -6.92 -7.02
C LEU A 112 1.74 -6.68 -8.48
N ARG A 113 1.09 -5.73 -9.15
CA ARG A 113 1.42 -5.39 -10.55
C ARG A 113 2.82 -4.82 -10.69
N GLU A 114 3.29 -4.13 -9.67
CA GLU A 114 4.64 -3.56 -9.61
C GLU A 114 5.63 -4.48 -8.91
N GLY A 115 5.23 -5.69 -8.55
CA GLY A 115 6.08 -6.63 -7.83
C GLY A 115 6.33 -6.23 -6.38
N LYS A 116 5.45 -5.45 -5.78
CA LYS A 116 5.57 -5.02 -4.38
C LYS A 116 4.62 -5.81 -3.50
N ILE A 117 5.17 -6.57 -2.56
CA ILE A 117 4.38 -7.37 -1.63
C ILE A 117 4.50 -6.82 -0.22
N SER A 118 3.41 -6.94 0.53
CA SER A 118 3.37 -6.49 1.92
C SER A 118 4.29 -7.35 2.79
N ILE A 119 5.01 -6.69 3.70
CA ILE A 119 5.77 -7.38 4.75
C ILE A 119 4.87 -8.29 5.59
N LYS A 120 3.57 -8.02 5.65
CA LYS A 120 2.58 -8.82 6.38
C LYS A 120 1.99 -9.96 5.55
N SER A 121 2.28 -10.02 4.25
CA SER A 121 1.80 -11.11 3.40
C SER A 121 2.46 -12.45 3.77
N PRO A 122 1.85 -13.59 3.43
CA PRO A 122 2.46 -14.90 3.71
C PRO A 122 3.86 -15.04 3.14
N ILE A 123 4.09 -14.60 1.90
CA ILE A 123 5.41 -14.64 1.27
C ILE A 123 6.36 -13.68 1.98
N GLY A 124 5.93 -12.46 2.26
CA GLY A 124 6.74 -11.47 2.96
C GLY A 124 7.20 -11.96 4.33
N GLN A 125 6.29 -12.55 5.10
CA GLN A 125 6.60 -13.10 6.43
C GLN A 125 7.58 -14.27 6.35
N ALA A 126 7.43 -15.14 5.36
CA ALA A 126 8.32 -16.29 5.18
C ALA A 126 9.73 -15.88 4.79
N LEU A 127 9.87 -14.79 4.03
CA LEU A 127 11.16 -14.31 3.53
C LEU A 127 11.95 -13.50 4.56
N LEU A 128 11.28 -12.84 5.51
CA LEU A 128 11.94 -11.96 6.48
C LEU A 128 13.09 -12.64 7.20
N GLY A 129 14.24 -11.98 7.22
CA GLY A 129 15.44 -12.46 7.92
C GLY A 129 16.18 -13.58 7.22
N LYS A 130 15.71 -14.04 6.06
CA LYS A 130 16.35 -15.11 5.29
C LYS A 130 17.49 -14.56 4.46
N LYS A 131 18.38 -15.47 4.04
CA LYS A 131 19.59 -15.15 3.27
C LYS A 131 19.50 -15.74 1.88
N THR A 132 20.34 -15.26 0.98
CA THR A 132 20.55 -15.87 -0.34
C THR A 132 20.89 -17.36 -0.17
N GLY A 133 20.24 -18.20 -0.96
CA GLY A 133 20.42 -19.64 -0.90
C GLY A 133 19.43 -20.37 0.03
N ASP A 134 18.76 -19.64 0.91
CA ASP A 134 17.78 -20.23 1.80
C ASP A 134 16.52 -20.66 1.02
N THR A 135 15.94 -21.78 1.44
CA THR A 135 14.65 -22.26 0.93
C THR A 135 13.59 -22.02 2.00
N VAL A 136 12.46 -21.46 1.61
CA VAL A 136 11.34 -21.20 2.52
C VAL A 136 10.09 -21.91 2.04
N GLU A 137 9.23 -22.30 2.98
CA GLU A 137 7.91 -22.83 2.69
C GLU A 137 6.86 -21.77 3.01
N VAL A 138 5.96 -21.54 2.05
CA VAL A 138 4.88 -20.56 2.21
C VAL A 138 3.55 -21.29 2.08
N HIS A 139 2.73 -21.19 3.12
CA HIS A 139 1.39 -21.76 3.11
C HIS A 139 0.41 -20.75 2.52
N VAL A 140 -0.16 -21.10 1.38
CA VAL A 140 -1.18 -20.28 0.70
C VAL A 140 -2.44 -21.14 0.49
N PRO A 141 -3.60 -20.53 0.19
CA PRO A 141 -4.84 -21.30 0.00
C PRO A 141 -4.75 -22.42 -1.04
N ALA A 142 -3.92 -22.23 -2.07
CA ALA A 142 -3.72 -23.22 -3.13
C ALA A 142 -2.78 -24.36 -2.73
N GLY A 143 -2.12 -24.28 -1.57
CA GLY A 143 -1.18 -25.30 -1.10
C GLY A 143 0.09 -24.73 -0.51
N VAL A 144 1.19 -25.46 -0.59
CA VAL A 144 2.49 -25.05 -0.07
C VAL A 144 3.42 -24.70 -1.22
N LEU A 145 3.98 -23.49 -1.17
CA LEU A 145 5.01 -23.05 -2.11
C LEU A 145 6.39 -23.25 -1.47
N LYS A 146 7.33 -23.80 -2.23
CA LYS A 146 8.74 -23.87 -1.84
C LYS A 146 9.52 -22.90 -2.70
N LEU A 147 10.12 -21.89 -2.07
CA LEU A 147 10.83 -20.81 -2.74
C LEU A 147 12.28 -20.79 -2.29
N ARG A 148 13.20 -20.72 -3.26
CA ARG A 148 14.63 -20.56 -2.96
C ARG A 148 15.04 -19.15 -3.30
N ILE A 149 15.69 -18.48 -2.35
CA ILE A 149 16.17 -17.11 -2.53
C ILE A 149 17.43 -17.14 -3.39
N GLU A 150 17.36 -16.50 -4.55
CA GLU A 150 18.48 -16.42 -5.50
C GLU A 150 19.35 -15.19 -5.26
N SER A 151 18.74 -14.03 -5.00
CA SER A 151 19.46 -12.80 -4.72
C SER A 151 18.63 -11.84 -3.89
N ILE A 152 19.34 -10.97 -3.15
CA ILE A 152 18.73 -9.90 -2.35
C ILE A 152 19.42 -8.60 -2.73
N LYS A 153 18.61 -7.60 -3.14
CA LYS A 153 19.09 -6.26 -3.52
C LYS A 153 18.29 -5.19 -2.77
N LEU A 154 18.79 -3.96 -2.79
CA LEU A 154 18.06 -2.81 -2.28
C LEU A 154 17.66 -1.85 -3.38
#